data_baf34f22cfb40b547334115c511e598d
#
_entry.id   baf34f22cfb40b547334115c511e598d
#
_cell.length_a   1.000
_cell.length_b   1.000
_cell.length_c   1.000
_cell.angle_alpha   90.00
_cell.angle_beta   90.00
_cell.angle_gamma   90.00
#
_symmetry.space_group_name_H-M   'P 1'
#
loop_
_entity.id
_entity.type
_entity.pdbx_description
1 polymer ?
#
loop_
_entity_poly.entity_id
_entity_poly.type
_entity_poly.pdbx_seq_one_letter_code
_entity_poly.pdbx_strand_id
1 'polypeptide(L)'
;MMALLQASEILNGTMQGGDVEFSAVSTDTRSLQQGDLYIALAGENFDGHDYLDQAEKAGAAAAIVHKDVYTNLPRIKVEDTRKALGSLAAAWRQSFNGSVVAITGSNGKTTVKEMTAAILSEQGDVLATRGNFNNDIGLPLTLLRMDKEEFAVIEMGANHHGEIAYLTGVTRPNVAVITNAGPAHLEGFGSIQGVAEAKGEIYQGLDKQGIAVVNLDDEYANYWLSLNGQHKTLTFSMSDTSADVYGEWKPATNGGELSVKLKNESFTVNLQLHGVHNAMNALTAISLAESLQVPKAKMVKALNEFNSVDGRLNFHQVSESLIVIDDTYNANPASLKAGIEVLGELSGEHWLVLGDMGELGGEVKSIHFDMGAHAKESGVDALLAVGDASRYAVEAFGDEAVFFKTKDELVTFVQQHESEKINILVKGSRFMHMEEVVNSLMKRAN
;
A
#
# COMPACT_ATOMS: atom_id res chain seq x y z
N MET A 1 10.75 -11.35 23.65
CA MET A 1 10.95 -11.90 22.30
C MET A 1 11.87 -13.12 22.35
N MET A 2 13.19 -13.04 22.39
CA MET A 2 14.09 -14.22 22.48
C MET A 2 15.45 -13.88 23.07
N ALA A 3 16.25 -14.91 23.39
CA ALA A 3 17.62 -14.76 23.80
C ALA A 3 18.57 -14.52 22.61
N LEU A 4 19.66 -13.78 22.81
CA LEU A 4 20.63 -13.46 21.77
C LEU A 4 21.31 -14.71 21.20
N LEU A 5 21.55 -15.73 22.06
CA LEU A 5 22.09 -17.02 21.64
C LEU A 5 21.16 -17.71 20.62
N GLN A 6 19.85 -17.75 20.91
CA GLN A 6 18.86 -18.31 19.99
C GLN A 6 18.84 -17.54 18.64
N ALA A 7 18.90 -16.21 18.68
CA ALA A 7 18.99 -15.39 17.47
C ALA A 7 20.29 -15.72 16.69
N SER A 8 21.41 -15.89 17.37
CA SER A 8 22.70 -16.27 16.75
C SER A 8 22.61 -17.61 16.02
N GLU A 9 21.95 -18.60 16.59
CA GLU A 9 21.71 -19.92 15.96
C GLU A 9 20.85 -19.79 14.71
N ILE A 10 19.72 -19.04 14.79
CA ILE A 10 18.83 -18.78 13.64
C ILE A 10 19.60 -18.12 12.49
N LEU A 11 20.48 -17.18 12.81
CA LEU A 11 21.21 -16.39 11.83
C LEU A 11 22.51 -17.04 11.33
N ASN A 12 22.93 -18.17 11.90
CA ASN A 12 24.26 -18.76 11.71
C ASN A 12 25.37 -17.72 11.91
N GLY A 13 25.16 -16.78 12.86
CA GLY A 13 26.05 -15.68 13.16
C GLY A 13 27.04 -15.99 14.27
N THR A 14 28.10 -15.19 14.36
CA THR A 14 29.08 -15.31 15.45
C THR A 14 28.71 -14.37 16.59
N MET A 15 28.32 -14.94 17.74
CA MET A 15 28.02 -14.17 18.93
C MET A 15 29.29 -13.69 19.62
N GLN A 16 29.30 -12.46 20.11
CA GLN A 16 30.36 -11.86 20.92
C GLN A 16 29.71 -11.11 22.10
N GLY A 17 30.20 -11.37 23.30
CA GLY A 17 29.63 -10.87 24.57
C GLY A 17 28.75 -11.89 25.26
N GLY A 18 28.00 -11.44 26.29
CA GLY A 18 27.09 -12.29 27.07
C GLY A 18 25.79 -12.57 26.35
N ASP A 19 25.13 -13.68 26.71
CA ASP A 19 23.75 -13.94 26.29
C ASP A 19 22.79 -13.01 27.07
N VAL A 20 21.95 -12.30 26.33
CA VAL A 20 20.95 -11.36 26.85
C VAL A 20 19.62 -11.57 26.15
N GLU A 21 18.53 -11.26 26.83
CA GLU A 21 17.21 -11.25 26.22
C GLU A 21 16.92 -9.88 25.61
N PHE A 22 16.24 -9.87 24.46
CA PHE A 22 15.72 -8.65 23.84
C PHE A 22 14.21 -8.73 23.66
N SER A 23 13.54 -7.57 23.76
CA SER A 23 12.08 -7.46 23.77
C SER A 23 11.48 -7.14 22.40
N ALA A 24 12.20 -6.39 21.58
CA ALA A 24 11.82 -6.00 20.23
C ALA A 24 13.04 -5.79 19.35
N VAL A 25 12.82 -5.44 18.09
CA VAL A 25 13.87 -5.18 17.08
C VAL A 25 13.70 -3.78 16.53
N SER A 26 14.80 -3.03 16.47
CA SER A 26 14.86 -1.70 15.86
C SER A 26 16.02 -1.55 14.89
N THR A 27 15.82 -0.81 13.82
CA THR A 27 16.85 -0.38 12.86
C THR A 27 17.12 1.13 12.93
N ASP A 28 16.41 1.85 13.84
CA ASP A 28 16.46 3.30 13.97
C ASP A 28 16.67 3.69 15.44
N THR A 29 17.81 4.32 15.74
CA THR A 29 18.18 4.75 17.09
C THR A 29 17.26 5.83 17.67
N ARG A 30 16.50 6.55 16.83
CA ARG A 30 15.54 7.58 17.25
C ARG A 30 14.27 7.00 17.88
N SER A 31 13.89 5.80 17.47
CA SER A 31 12.71 5.08 17.95
C SER A 31 13.03 3.87 18.83
N LEU A 32 14.31 3.52 18.98
CA LEU A 32 14.81 2.41 19.77
C LEU A 32 14.41 2.58 21.24
N GLN A 33 13.89 1.51 21.83
CA GLN A 33 13.52 1.46 23.25
C GLN A 33 14.54 0.65 24.06
N GLN A 34 14.55 0.86 25.38
CA GLN A 34 15.38 0.07 26.27
C GLN A 34 15.04 -1.43 26.15
N GLY A 35 16.06 -2.25 25.93
CA GLY A 35 15.91 -3.70 25.80
C GLY A 35 15.71 -4.19 24.35
N ASP A 36 15.73 -3.30 23.36
CA ASP A 36 15.62 -3.68 21.95
C ASP A 36 16.94 -4.27 21.41
N LEU A 37 16.82 -5.11 20.39
CA LEU A 37 17.92 -5.53 19.55
C LEU A 37 18.09 -4.51 18.41
N TYR A 38 19.26 -3.85 18.33
CA TYR A 38 19.57 -2.94 17.25
C TYR A 38 20.16 -3.68 16.05
N ILE A 39 19.62 -3.51 14.85
CA ILE A 39 20.18 -4.08 13.62
C ILE A 39 20.82 -2.95 12.80
N ALA A 40 22.15 -2.98 12.67
CA ALA A 40 22.93 -1.99 11.94
C ALA A 40 22.82 -2.23 10.43
N LEU A 41 21.77 -1.68 9.79
CA LEU A 41 21.62 -1.73 8.34
C LEU A 41 22.60 -0.76 7.66
N ALA A 42 23.09 -1.13 6.49
CA ALA A 42 23.85 -0.25 5.62
C ALA A 42 23.09 -0.04 4.30
N GLY A 43 23.10 1.20 3.82
CA GLY A 43 22.52 1.62 2.54
C GLY A 43 23.51 2.49 1.77
N GLU A 44 23.11 2.98 0.61
CA GLU A 44 23.98 3.80 -0.27
C GLU A 44 24.43 5.11 0.38
N ASN A 45 23.60 5.72 1.21
CA ASN A 45 23.84 7.05 1.76
C ASN A 45 24.03 7.06 3.28
N PHE A 46 23.96 5.89 3.94
CA PHE A 46 24.12 5.82 5.39
C PHE A 46 24.60 4.42 5.83
N ASP A 47 25.28 4.36 6.98
CA ASP A 47 25.71 3.11 7.62
C ASP A 47 25.25 3.08 9.09
N GLY A 48 24.36 2.14 9.42
CA GLY A 48 23.84 1.95 10.77
C GLY A 48 24.90 1.62 11.81
N HIS A 49 26.07 1.11 11.39
CA HIS A 49 27.18 0.84 12.30
C HIS A 49 27.76 2.11 12.95
N ASP A 50 27.62 3.27 12.31
CA ASP A 50 28.06 4.56 12.84
C ASP A 50 27.19 5.05 14.01
N TYR A 51 26.06 4.41 14.24
CA TYR A 51 25.08 4.75 15.28
C TYR A 51 25.07 3.80 16.48
N LEU A 52 26.02 2.85 16.57
CA LEU A 52 26.08 1.88 17.67
C LEU A 52 26.20 2.53 19.04
N ASP A 53 26.99 3.63 19.17
CA ASP A 53 27.11 4.39 20.40
C ASP A 53 25.76 5.03 20.81
N GLN A 54 24.97 5.44 19.82
CA GLN A 54 23.63 5.99 20.08
C GLN A 54 22.67 4.88 20.49
N ALA A 55 22.73 3.72 19.85
CA ALA A 55 21.94 2.56 20.22
C ALA A 55 22.24 2.11 21.65
N GLU A 56 23.53 2.05 22.03
CA GLU A 56 23.96 1.74 23.40
C GLU A 56 23.41 2.76 24.41
N LYS A 57 23.52 4.06 24.12
CA LYS A 57 22.98 5.15 24.98
C LYS A 57 21.45 5.13 25.08
N ALA A 58 20.76 4.71 24.03
CA ALA A 58 19.31 4.54 24.01
C ALA A 58 18.85 3.27 24.76
N GLY A 59 19.79 2.41 25.17
CA GLY A 59 19.50 1.23 25.98
C GLY A 59 19.27 -0.05 25.19
N ALA A 60 19.85 -0.16 23.97
CA ALA A 60 19.82 -1.42 23.22
C ALA A 60 20.39 -2.56 24.09
N ALA A 61 19.72 -3.72 24.09
CA ALA A 61 20.22 -4.90 24.80
C ALA A 61 21.40 -5.56 24.05
N ALA A 62 21.37 -5.51 22.73
CA ALA A 62 22.37 -6.12 21.86
C ALA A 62 22.33 -5.48 20.44
N ALA A 63 23.28 -5.87 19.59
CA ALA A 63 23.31 -5.43 18.19
C ALA A 63 23.56 -6.61 17.21
N ILE A 64 23.05 -6.48 15.97
CA ILE A 64 23.45 -7.28 14.81
C ILE A 64 24.27 -6.40 13.88
N VAL A 65 25.45 -6.88 13.51
CA VAL A 65 26.44 -6.17 12.69
C VAL A 65 27.00 -7.07 11.59
N HIS A 66 27.48 -6.51 10.46
CA HIS A 66 28.12 -7.30 9.39
C HIS A 66 29.63 -7.06 9.27
N LYS A 67 30.18 -6.11 10.04
CA LYS A 67 31.62 -5.82 10.06
C LYS A 67 32.15 -5.77 11.49
N ASP A 68 33.48 -5.77 11.65
CA ASP A 68 34.09 -5.59 12.94
C ASP A 68 33.86 -4.14 13.43
N VAL A 69 33.32 -4.02 14.64
CA VAL A 69 32.98 -2.74 15.28
C VAL A 69 33.44 -2.74 16.71
N TYR A 70 33.73 -1.55 17.23
CA TYR A 70 34.00 -1.35 18.65
C TYR A 70 32.70 -0.89 19.34
N THR A 71 32.18 -1.70 20.25
CA THR A 71 31.00 -1.40 21.08
C THR A 71 31.01 -2.29 22.32
N ASN A 72 30.42 -1.83 23.43
CA ASN A 72 30.23 -2.63 24.65
C ASN A 72 28.99 -3.55 24.54
N LEU A 73 28.12 -3.35 23.55
CA LEU A 73 26.94 -4.17 23.37
C LEU A 73 27.31 -5.64 23.06
N PRO A 74 26.68 -6.63 23.69
CA PRO A 74 26.62 -7.98 23.16
C PRO A 74 26.15 -7.93 21.71
N ARG A 75 26.75 -8.73 20.82
CA ARG A 75 26.43 -8.62 19.39
C ARG A 75 26.52 -9.94 18.65
N ILE A 76 25.80 -10.01 17.54
CA ILE A 76 25.91 -11.09 16.55
C ILE A 76 26.53 -10.49 15.30
N LYS A 77 27.67 -11.05 14.86
CA LYS A 77 28.25 -10.73 13.55
C LYS A 77 27.71 -11.71 12.51
N VAL A 78 27.13 -11.15 11.44
CA VAL A 78 26.54 -11.86 10.29
C VAL A 78 27.23 -11.41 9.00
N GLU A 79 26.96 -12.07 7.87
CA GLU A 79 27.45 -11.63 6.56
C GLU A 79 26.68 -10.41 6.02
N ASP A 80 25.35 -10.35 6.27
CA ASP A 80 24.44 -9.34 5.75
C ASP A 80 23.34 -9.08 6.78
N THR A 81 23.28 -7.86 7.32
CA THR A 81 22.32 -7.48 8.34
C THR A 81 20.89 -7.35 7.79
N ARG A 82 20.72 -7.07 6.49
CA ARG A 82 19.42 -6.99 5.83
C ARG A 82 18.81 -8.38 5.68
N LYS A 83 19.61 -9.37 5.25
CA LYS A 83 19.18 -10.78 5.22
C LYS A 83 18.93 -11.32 6.62
N ALA A 84 19.76 -10.94 7.59
CA ALA A 84 19.58 -11.33 8.98
C ALA A 84 18.23 -10.84 9.54
N LEU A 85 17.84 -9.60 9.25
CA LEU A 85 16.52 -9.06 9.61
C LEU A 85 15.37 -9.93 9.07
N GLY A 86 15.43 -10.29 7.77
CA GLY A 86 14.42 -11.17 7.15
C GLY A 86 14.40 -12.57 7.75
N SER A 87 15.58 -13.17 8.01
CA SER A 87 15.70 -14.51 8.61
C SER A 87 15.15 -14.55 10.04
N LEU A 88 15.40 -13.50 10.84
CA LEU A 88 14.86 -13.36 12.18
C LEU A 88 13.34 -13.21 12.15
N ALA A 89 12.82 -12.40 11.22
CA ALA A 89 11.38 -12.24 11.03
C ALA A 89 10.69 -13.53 10.58
N ALA A 90 11.31 -14.29 9.65
CA ALA A 90 10.79 -15.58 9.20
C ALA A 90 10.73 -16.61 10.34
N ALA A 91 11.74 -16.66 11.22
CA ALA A 91 11.76 -17.52 12.38
C ALA A 91 10.68 -17.09 13.39
N TRP A 92 10.54 -15.79 13.64
CA TRP A 92 9.49 -15.24 14.52
C TRP A 92 8.09 -15.53 14.00
N ARG A 93 7.86 -15.36 12.67
CA ARG A 93 6.60 -15.70 12.00
C ARG A 93 6.16 -17.17 12.27
N GLN A 94 7.09 -18.10 12.37
CA GLN A 94 6.77 -19.51 12.62
C GLN A 94 6.17 -19.75 14.02
N SER A 95 6.42 -18.88 14.98
CA SER A 95 5.83 -18.95 16.32
C SER A 95 4.43 -18.31 16.42
N PHE A 96 4.03 -17.56 15.41
CA PHE A 96 2.73 -16.90 15.36
C PHE A 96 1.63 -17.89 14.94
N ASN A 97 0.59 -18.02 15.76
CA ASN A 97 -0.51 -18.96 15.54
C ASN A 97 -1.71 -18.34 14.84
N GLY A 98 -1.75 -17.01 14.70
CA GLY A 98 -2.82 -16.30 14.00
C GLY A 98 -2.78 -16.49 12.48
N SER A 99 -3.85 -16.10 11.82
CA SER A 99 -3.95 -16.14 10.36
C SER A 99 -3.27 -14.92 9.73
N VAL A 100 -2.46 -15.16 8.70
CA VAL A 100 -1.75 -14.11 7.98
C VAL A 100 -2.30 -13.97 6.57
N VAL A 101 -2.73 -12.76 6.23
CA VAL A 101 -3.20 -12.34 4.91
C VAL A 101 -2.10 -11.52 4.24
N ALA A 102 -1.74 -11.87 3.02
CA ALA A 102 -0.78 -11.12 2.20
C ALA A 102 -1.47 -10.46 1.01
N ILE A 103 -1.13 -9.21 0.76
CA ILE A 103 -1.75 -8.40 -0.28
C ILE A 103 -0.67 -7.75 -1.14
N THR A 104 -0.71 -7.98 -2.45
CA THR A 104 0.09 -7.22 -3.43
C THR A 104 -0.80 -6.73 -4.57
N GLY A 105 -0.25 -5.94 -5.48
CA GLY A 105 -0.92 -5.41 -6.66
C GLY A 105 -0.33 -4.08 -7.12
N SER A 106 -0.72 -3.62 -8.27
CA SER A 106 -0.29 -2.31 -8.78
C SER A 106 -1.00 -1.18 -8.02
N ASN A 107 -2.32 -1.26 -7.88
CA ASN A 107 -3.17 -0.28 -7.21
C ASN A 107 -4.05 -0.95 -6.15
N GLY A 108 -4.57 -0.16 -5.19
CA GLY A 108 -5.53 -0.62 -4.20
C GLY A 108 -4.97 -1.38 -3.00
N LYS A 109 -3.70 -1.78 -2.98
CA LYS A 109 -3.08 -2.56 -1.89
C LYS A 109 -3.41 -2.02 -0.49
N THR A 110 -3.12 -0.76 -0.24
CA THR A 110 -3.31 -0.13 1.06
C THR A 110 -4.79 -0.06 1.44
N THR A 111 -5.65 0.32 0.50
CA THR A 111 -7.11 0.36 0.74
C THR A 111 -7.65 -1.03 1.06
N VAL A 112 -7.27 -2.06 0.30
CA VAL A 112 -7.65 -3.46 0.58
C VAL A 112 -7.10 -3.91 1.92
N LYS A 113 -5.87 -3.58 2.26
CA LYS A 113 -5.24 -3.88 3.56
C LYS A 113 -6.05 -3.26 4.71
N GLU A 114 -6.39 -1.97 4.63
CA GLU A 114 -7.15 -1.30 5.69
C GLU A 114 -8.58 -1.81 5.79
N MET A 115 -9.28 -2.04 4.67
CA MET A 115 -10.60 -2.65 4.66
C MET A 115 -10.59 -4.07 5.26
N THR A 116 -9.59 -4.88 4.89
CA THR A 116 -9.42 -6.24 5.43
C THR A 116 -9.14 -6.19 6.93
N ALA A 117 -8.26 -5.28 7.37
CA ALA A 117 -7.98 -5.10 8.80
C ALA A 117 -9.21 -4.65 9.57
N ALA A 118 -10.02 -3.73 9.02
CA ALA A 118 -11.29 -3.31 9.63
C ALA A 118 -12.27 -4.47 9.79
N ILE A 119 -12.44 -5.31 8.77
CA ILE A 119 -13.31 -6.49 8.83
C ILE A 119 -12.81 -7.49 9.89
N LEU A 120 -11.51 -7.80 9.88
CA LEU A 120 -10.91 -8.76 10.82
C LEU A 120 -10.92 -8.25 12.26
N SER A 121 -10.84 -6.93 12.47
CA SER A 121 -10.94 -6.31 13.81
C SER A 121 -12.30 -6.51 14.47
N GLU A 122 -13.36 -6.77 13.70
CA GLU A 122 -14.65 -7.21 14.24
C GLU A 122 -14.60 -8.66 14.78
N GLN A 123 -13.54 -9.41 14.44
CA GLN A 123 -13.37 -10.83 14.81
C GLN A 123 -12.35 -11.03 15.94
N GLY A 124 -11.26 -10.28 15.97
CA GLY A 124 -10.17 -10.37 16.92
C GLY A 124 -9.13 -9.28 16.74
N ASP A 125 -8.04 -9.34 17.48
CA ASP A 125 -6.95 -8.39 17.37
C ASP A 125 -6.19 -8.55 16.05
N VAL A 126 -5.83 -7.43 15.41
CA VAL A 126 -5.21 -7.40 14.08
C VAL A 126 -3.91 -6.60 14.08
N LEU A 127 -2.84 -7.20 13.62
CA LEU A 127 -1.64 -6.49 13.21
C LEU A 127 -1.74 -6.17 11.71
N ALA A 128 -1.56 -4.91 11.31
CA ALA A 128 -1.48 -4.51 9.91
C ALA A 128 -0.16 -3.79 9.59
N THR A 129 0.28 -3.88 8.33
CA THR A 129 1.39 -3.09 7.81
C THR A 129 1.10 -1.61 8.01
N ARG A 130 2.01 -0.88 8.66
CA ARG A 130 1.92 0.57 8.89
C ARG A 130 2.56 1.33 7.73
N GLY A 131 1.86 2.34 7.21
CA GLY A 131 2.38 3.19 6.14
C GLY A 131 2.85 2.36 4.95
N ASN A 132 4.09 2.60 4.50
CA ASN A 132 4.74 1.91 3.38
C ASN A 132 5.78 0.85 3.81
N PHE A 133 5.67 0.28 5.00
CA PHE A 133 6.56 -0.78 5.50
C PHE A 133 6.28 -2.13 4.80
N ASN A 134 6.29 -2.12 3.48
CA ASN A 134 5.90 -3.21 2.60
C ASN A 134 7.06 -3.81 1.77
N ASN A 135 8.30 -3.37 2.03
CA ASN A 135 9.52 -3.85 1.38
C ASN A 135 10.31 -4.82 2.29
N ASP A 136 11.48 -5.24 1.84
CA ASP A 136 12.39 -6.18 2.52
C ASP A 136 13.02 -5.70 3.85
N ILE A 137 12.76 -4.45 4.25
CA ILE A 137 13.07 -3.92 5.59
C ILE A 137 11.78 -3.75 6.41
N GLY A 138 10.80 -3.05 5.86
CA GLY A 138 9.57 -2.70 6.56
C GLY A 138 8.69 -3.90 6.89
N LEU A 139 8.56 -4.85 5.95
CA LEU A 139 7.79 -6.07 6.17
C LEU A 139 8.37 -6.95 7.27
N PRO A 140 9.68 -7.28 7.30
CA PRO A 140 10.28 -7.98 8.42
C PRO A 140 10.07 -7.28 9.78
N LEU A 141 10.23 -5.95 9.84
CA LEU A 141 9.96 -5.18 11.06
C LEU A 141 8.47 -5.27 11.47
N THR A 142 7.55 -5.36 10.52
CA THR A 142 6.13 -5.58 10.81
C THR A 142 5.90 -6.97 11.41
N LEU A 143 6.48 -8.02 10.82
CA LEU A 143 6.35 -9.39 11.32
C LEU A 143 6.94 -9.56 12.73
N LEU A 144 8.08 -8.92 13.01
CA LEU A 144 8.72 -8.96 14.34
C LEU A 144 7.90 -8.29 15.45
N ARG A 145 6.82 -7.59 15.10
CA ARG A 145 5.86 -7.01 16.05
C ARG A 145 4.68 -7.93 16.36
N MET A 146 4.54 -9.07 15.67
CA MET A 146 3.50 -10.07 15.97
C MET A 146 3.65 -10.58 17.41
N ASP A 147 2.56 -10.62 18.17
CA ASP A 147 2.52 -11.12 19.55
C ASP A 147 1.28 -11.99 19.77
N LYS A 148 0.17 -11.40 20.13
CA LYS A 148 -1.06 -12.11 20.55
C LYS A 148 -2.23 -11.93 19.58
N GLU A 149 -2.02 -11.20 18.50
CA GLU A 149 -3.05 -10.94 17.52
C GLU A 149 -3.55 -12.26 16.91
N GLU A 150 -4.83 -12.34 16.63
CA GLU A 150 -5.44 -13.45 15.91
C GLU A 150 -5.21 -13.35 14.40
N PHE A 151 -4.95 -12.13 13.91
CA PHE A 151 -4.79 -11.86 12.49
C PHE A 151 -3.61 -10.93 12.22
N ALA A 152 -2.99 -11.13 11.05
CA ALA A 152 -2.04 -10.16 10.50
C ALA A 152 -2.35 -9.88 9.02
N VAL A 153 -2.40 -8.59 8.64
CA VAL A 153 -2.65 -8.15 7.27
C VAL A 153 -1.39 -7.46 6.74
N ILE A 154 -0.71 -8.15 5.84
CA ILE A 154 0.63 -7.79 5.37
C ILE A 154 0.58 -7.32 3.92
N GLU A 155 0.89 -6.04 3.71
CA GLU A 155 1.06 -5.45 2.39
C GLU A 155 2.47 -5.75 1.85
N MET A 156 2.55 -6.16 0.58
CA MET A 156 3.80 -6.46 -0.13
C MET A 156 3.96 -5.56 -1.35
N GLY A 157 4.97 -4.71 -1.31
CA GLY A 157 5.41 -3.87 -2.43
C GLY A 157 6.65 -4.45 -3.08
N ALA A 158 6.80 -4.24 -4.39
CA ALA A 158 7.99 -4.63 -5.14
C ALA A 158 8.22 -3.71 -6.33
N ASN A 159 9.49 -3.54 -6.66
CA ASN A 159 10.00 -2.83 -7.83
C ASN A 159 10.68 -3.76 -8.84
N HIS A 160 11.12 -4.96 -8.42
CA HIS A 160 11.85 -5.91 -9.24
C HIS A 160 11.33 -7.34 -9.05
N HIS A 161 11.58 -8.21 -10.04
CA HIS A 161 11.33 -9.65 -9.94
C HIS A 161 12.09 -10.28 -8.75
N GLY A 162 11.47 -11.27 -8.11
CA GLY A 162 12.02 -11.98 -6.96
C GLY A 162 11.77 -11.29 -5.61
N GLU A 163 11.38 -10.01 -5.58
CA GLU A 163 11.11 -9.31 -4.33
C GLU A 163 9.84 -9.85 -3.65
N ILE A 164 8.75 -10.07 -4.40
CA ILE A 164 7.52 -10.67 -3.85
C ILE A 164 7.79 -12.12 -3.39
N ALA A 165 8.56 -12.90 -4.14
CA ALA A 165 8.94 -14.24 -3.73
C ALA A 165 9.69 -14.23 -2.39
N TYR A 166 10.64 -13.30 -2.22
CA TYR A 166 11.35 -13.12 -0.94
C TYR A 166 10.40 -12.75 0.19
N LEU A 167 9.57 -11.72 0.01
CA LEU A 167 8.64 -11.23 1.02
C LEU A 167 7.62 -12.31 1.43
N THR A 168 7.11 -13.06 0.45
CA THR A 168 6.16 -14.15 0.70
C THR A 168 6.84 -15.31 1.40
N GLY A 169 8.08 -15.64 1.03
CA GLY A 169 8.89 -16.68 1.70
C GLY A 169 9.15 -16.37 3.17
N VAL A 170 9.39 -15.09 3.52
CA VAL A 170 9.52 -14.62 4.91
C VAL A 170 8.17 -14.66 5.64
N THR A 171 7.08 -14.28 4.96
CA THR A 171 5.74 -14.14 5.56
C THR A 171 4.99 -15.46 5.70
N ARG A 172 5.08 -16.37 4.72
CA ARG A 172 4.34 -17.63 4.63
C ARG A 172 2.86 -17.45 4.94
N PRO A 173 2.12 -16.71 4.11
CA PRO A 173 0.74 -16.34 4.39
C PRO A 173 -0.23 -17.52 4.30
N ASN A 174 -1.34 -17.43 5.05
CA ASN A 174 -2.45 -18.37 4.97
C ASN A 174 -3.41 -18.02 3.83
N VAL A 175 -3.51 -16.73 3.50
CA VAL A 175 -4.32 -16.23 2.38
C VAL A 175 -3.50 -15.18 1.64
N ALA A 176 -3.55 -15.22 0.31
CA ALA A 176 -2.87 -14.22 -0.51
C ALA A 176 -3.76 -13.73 -1.65
N VAL A 177 -3.62 -12.44 -2.00
CA VAL A 177 -4.35 -11.81 -3.11
C VAL A 177 -3.43 -10.90 -3.93
N ILE A 178 -3.69 -10.85 -5.23
CA ILE A 178 -3.23 -9.79 -6.12
C ILE A 178 -4.44 -8.93 -6.43
N THR A 179 -4.40 -7.64 -6.09
CA THR A 179 -5.52 -6.73 -6.38
C THR A 179 -5.69 -6.52 -7.89
N ASN A 180 -4.61 -6.23 -8.58
CA ASN A 180 -4.53 -6.07 -10.04
C ASN A 180 -3.09 -6.02 -10.52
N ALA A 181 -2.88 -6.19 -11.86
CA ALA A 181 -1.65 -5.86 -12.56
C ALA A 181 -1.91 -4.71 -13.54
N GLY A 182 -1.21 -3.60 -13.35
CA GLY A 182 -1.30 -2.41 -14.19
C GLY A 182 0.06 -1.73 -14.37
N PRO A 183 0.14 -0.64 -15.16
CA PRO A 183 1.38 0.06 -15.46
C PRO A 183 1.92 0.81 -14.23
N ALA A 184 2.58 0.07 -13.36
CA ALA A 184 3.28 0.57 -12.17
C ALA A 184 4.68 -0.04 -12.12
N HIS A 185 5.69 0.76 -11.74
CA HIS A 185 7.09 0.33 -11.61
C HIS A 185 7.65 -0.30 -12.91
N LEU A 186 7.24 0.21 -14.08
CA LEU A 186 7.62 -0.34 -15.38
C LEU A 186 9.13 -0.29 -15.62
N GLU A 187 9.84 0.63 -14.98
CA GLU A 187 11.29 0.70 -15.04
C GLU A 187 11.96 -0.59 -14.51
N GLY A 188 11.43 -1.17 -13.44
CA GLY A 188 11.98 -2.38 -12.82
C GLY A 188 11.43 -3.68 -13.40
N PHE A 189 10.18 -3.67 -13.89
CA PHE A 189 9.52 -4.88 -14.41
C PHE A 189 9.53 -5.00 -15.94
N GLY A 190 9.86 -3.92 -16.67
CA GLY A 190 9.96 -3.88 -18.12
C GLY A 190 8.64 -3.87 -18.90
N SER A 191 7.58 -4.50 -18.38
CA SER A 191 6.26 -4.58 -19.02
C SER A 191 5.15 -4.87 -18.02
N ILE A 192 3.88 -4.69 -18.40
CA ILE A 192 2.73 -5.08 -17.55
C ILE A 192 2.73 -6.61 -17.32
N GLN A 193 3.12 -7.40 -18.32
CA GLN A 193 3.32 -8.84 -18.14
C GLN A 193 4.36 -9.12 -17.06
N GLY A 194 5.51 -8.42 -17.07
CA GLY A 194 6.53 -8.53 -16.02
C GLY A 194 5.99 -8.15 -14.64
N VAL A 195 5.13 -7.12 -14.55
CA VAL A 195 4.40 -6.79 -13.31
C VAL A 195 3.53 -7.94 -12.84
N ALA A 196 2.75 -8.56 -13.75
CA ALA A 196 1.87 -9.67 -13.42
C ALA A 196 2.64 -10.93 -12.99
N GLU A 197 3.78 -11.20 -13.63
CA GLU A 197 4.68 -12.31 -13.30
C GLU A 197 5.30 -12.12 -11.91
N ALA A 198 5.87 -10.94 -11.63
CA ALA A 198 6.45 -10.63 -10.33
C ALA A 198 5.42 -10.67 -9.19
N LYS A 199 4.21 -10.13 -9.42
CA LYS A 199 3.15 -10.21 -8.40
C LYS A 199 2.63 -11.63 -8.21
N GLY A 200 2.61 -12.45 -9.27
CA GLY A 200 2.26 -13.87 -9.24
C GLY A 200 3.11 -14.69 -8.26
N GLU A 201 4.33 -14.25 -7.96
CA GLU A 201 5.22 -14.86 -6.97
C GLU A 201 4.56 -14.98 -5.58
N ILE A 202 3.55 -14.15 -5.25
CA ILE A 202 2.86 -14.19 -3.95
C ILE A 202 2.17 -15.53 -3.70
N TYR A 203 1.66 -16.19 -4.74
CA TYR A 203 1.00 -17.49 -4.60
C TYR A 203 1.97 -18.65 -4.38
N GLN A 204 3.23 -18.50 -4.82
CA GLN A 204 4.26 -19.54 -4.65
C GLN A 204 4.72 -19.70 -3.19
N GLY A 205 4.58 -18.65 -2.39
CA GLY A 205 4.96 -18.66 -0.97
C GLY A 205 3.80 -18.92 0.00
N LEU A 206 2.60 -19.24 -0.48
CA LEU A 206 1.49 -19.64 0.36
C LEU A 206 1.84 -20.83 1.26
N ASP A 207 1.31 -20.84 2.48
CA ASP A 207 1.38 -22.04 3.33
C ASP A 207 0.71 -23.23 2.63
N LYS A 208 1.11 -24.45 3.00
CA LYS A 208 0.62 -25.69 2.33
C LYS A 208 -0.90 -25.81 2.25
N GLN A 209 -1.62 -25.26 3.20
CA GLN A 209 -3.10 -25.21 3.23
C GLN A 209 -3.63 -23.81 2.85
N GLY A 210 -2.78 -22.95 2.33
CA GLY A 210 -3.10 -21.57 2.00
C GLY A 210 -4.15 -21.45 0.89
N ILE A 211 -4.82 -20.31 0.86
CA ILE A 211 -5.87 -19.98 -0.11
C ILE A 211 -5.38 -18.85 -1.01
N ALA A 212 -5.38 -19.08 -2.32
CA ALA A 212 -5.17 -18.07 -3.33
C ALA A 212 -6.50 -17.37 -3.65
N VAL A 213 -6.57 -16.06 -3.44
CA VAL A 213 -7.73 -15.23 -3.81
C VAL A 213 -7.41 -14.54 -5.13
N VAL A 214 -8.21 -14.80 -6.18
CA VAL A 214 -7.91 -14.38 -7.55
C VAL A 214 -8.99 -13.49 -8.12
N ASN A 215 -8.59 -12.31 -8.59
CA ASN A 215 -9.43 -11.36 -9.31
C ASN A 215 -9.64 -11.83 -10.75
N LEU A 216 -10.86 -12.26 -11.12
CA LEU A 216 -11.18 -12.72 -12.49
C LEU A 216 -11.36 -11.56 -13.49
N ASP A 217 -11.52 -10.33 -13.01
CA ASP A 217 -11.63 -9.16 -13.89
C ASP A 217 -10.27 -8.65 -14.38
N ASP A 218 -9.15 -9.21 -13.87
CA ASP A 218 -7.82 -8.87 -14.33
C ASP A 218 -7.42 -9.68 -15.57
N GLU A 219 -6.77 -9.06 -16.53
CA GLU A 219 -6.30 -9.70 -17.76
C GLU A 219 -5.40 -10.91 -17.50
N TYR A 220 -4.65 -10.90 -16.37
CA TYR A 220 -3.73 -11.96 -15.97
C TYR A 220 -4.35 -13.01 -15.03
N ALA A 221 -5.67 -12.99 -14.82
CA ALA A 221 -6.37 -13.96 -13.95
C ALA A 221 -6.04 -15.41 -14.28
N ASN A 222 -6.10 -15.78 -15.58
CA ASN A 222 -5.81 -17.15 -16.03
C ASN A 222 -4.36 -17.57 -15.75
N TYR A 223 -3.40 -16.63 -15.89
CA TYR A 223 -2.01 -16.85 -15.53
C TYR A 223 -1.89 -17.14 -14.03
N TRP A 224 -2.48 -16.31 -13.18
CA TRP A 224 -2.44 -16.50 -11.73
C TRP A 224 -3.14 -17.78 -11.26
N LEU A 225 -4.27 -18.15 -11.87
CA LEU A 225 -4.92 -19.44 -11.63
C LEU A 225 -3.99 -20.62 -11.93
N SER A 226 -3.16 -20.51 -12.97
CA SER A 226 -2.20 -21.56 -13.34
C SER A 226 -1.04 -21.70 -12.33
N LEU A 227 -0.73 -20.66 -11.55
CA LEU A 227 0.33 -20.67 -10.52
C LEU A 227 -0.09 -21.37 -9.23
N ASN A 228 -1.39 -21.51 -8.96
CA ASN A 228 -1.92 -21.94 -7.67
C ASN A 228 -1.64 -23.40 -7.33
N GLY A 229 -1.30 -24.22 -8.31
CA GLY A 229 -0.93 -25.63 -8.10
C GLY A 229 -1.99 -26.41 -7.35
N GLN A 230 -1.69 -26.82 -6.09
CA GLN A 230 -2.60 -27.58 -5.23
C GLN A 230 -3.31 -26.72 -4.17
N HIS A 231 -3.06 -25.42 -4.14
CA HIS A 231 -3.72 -24.54 -3.18
C HIS A 231 -5.20 -24.38 -3.50
N LYS A 232 -6.01 -24.19 -2.47
CA LYS A 232 -7.40 -23.81 -2.66
C LYS A 232 -7.45 -22.44 -3.32
N THR A 233 -8.38 -22.26 -4.23
CA THR A 233 -8.62 -20.99 -4.90
C THR A 233 -10.00 -20.50 -4.54
N LEU A 234 -10.12 -19.21 -4.24
CA LEU A 234 -11.35 -18.45 -4.15
C LEU A 234 -11.29 -17.35 -5.19
N THR A 235 -12.30 -17.23 -6.02
CA THR A 235 -12.35 -16.26 -7.11
C THR A 235 -13.32 -15.13 -6.78
N PHE A 236 -13.03 -13.92 -7.25
CA PHE A 236 -13.96 -12.80 -7.16
C PHE A 236 -14.01 -12.00 -8.46
N SER A 237 -15.15 -11.36 -8.72
CA SER A 237 -15.39 -10.57 -9.93
C SER A 237 -16.57 -9.62 -9.77
N MET A 238 -16.56 -8.53 -10.53
CA MET A 238 -17.73 -7.66 -10.75
C MET A 238 -18.33 -7.85 -12.14
N SER A 239 -17.70 -8.63 -13.03
CA SER A 239 -18.17 -8.89 -14.40
C SER A 239 -18.57 -10.34 -14.63
N ASP A 240 -17.95 -11.32 -13.95
CA ASP A 240 -18.22 -12.75 -14.08
C ASP A 240 -19.06 -13.28 -12.91
N THR A 241 -20.34 -13.55 -13.18
CA THR A 241 -21.29 -14.08 -12.18
C THR A 241 -20.99 -15.49 -11.71
N SER A 242 -20.04 -16.20 -12.33
CA SER A 242 -19.61 -17.54 -11.95
C SER A 242 -18.51 -17.53 -10.86
N ALA A 243 -17.96 -16.36 -10.52
CA ALA A 243 -17.00 -16.21 -9.42
C ALA A 243 -17.59 -16.66 -8.08
N ASP A 244 -16.75 -17.15 -7.17
CA ASP A 244 -17.17 -17.56 -5.83
C ASP A 244 -17.73 -16.36 -5.03
N VAL A 245 -17.18 -15.16 -5.27
CA VAL A 245 -17.64 -13.88 -4.70
C VAL A 245 -17.92 -12.93 -5.87
N TYR A 246 -19.18 -12.65 -6.12
CA TYR A 246 -19.60 -11.73 -7.18
C TYR A 246 -20.15 -10.44 -6.60
N GLY A 247 -19.77 -9.29 -7.17
CA GLY A 247 -20.19 -7.97 -6.73
C GLY A 247 -20.85 -7.16 -7.82
N GLU A 248 -21.91 -6.41 -7.48
CA GLU A 248 -22.51 -5.39 -8.34
C GLU A 248 -22.45 -4.04 -7.65
N TRP A 249 -21.91 -3.04 -8.33
CA TRP A 249 -21.79 -1.68 -7.82
C TRP A 249 -22.87 -0.75 -8.37
N LYS A 250 -23.47 0.02 -7.48
CA LYS A 250 -24.39 1.08 -7.82
C LYS A 250 -23.97 2.36 -7.11
N PRO A 251 -23.46 3.38 -7.86
CA PRO A 251 -23.05 4.65 -7.25
C PRO A 251 -24.24 5.40 -6.65
N ALA A 252 -23.95 6.19 -5.60
CA ALA A 252 -24.88 7.07 -4.92
C ALA A 252 -24.19 8.40 -4.59
N THR A 253 -24.94 9.40 -4.15
CA THR A 253 -24.43 10.76 -3.87
C THR A 253 -23.25 10.79 -2.89
N ASN A 254 -23.24 9.88 -1.91
CA ASN A 254 -22.18 9.75 -0.91
C ASN A 254 -21.64 8.32 -0.92
N GLY A 255 -20.81 7.97 -1.94
CA GLY A 255 -20.29 6.62 -2.10
C GLY A 255 -21.17 5.74 -2.97
N GLY A 256 -21.69 4.61 -2.47
CA GLY A 256 -22.56 3.73 -3.22
C GLY A 256 -22.88 2.40 -2.55
N GLU A 257 -23.67 1.60 -3.23
CA GLU A 257 -24.15 0.29 -2.78
C GLU A 257 -23.39 -0.82 -3.52
N LEU A 258 -22.72 -1.69 -2.78
CA LEU A 258 -22.11 -2.92 -3.28
C LEU A 258 -22.98 -4.11 -2.88
N SER A 259 -23.72 -4.66 -3.84
CA SER A 259 -24.45 -5.91 -3.67
C SER A 259 -23.49 -7.08 -3.87
N VAL A 260 -23.36 -7.95 -2.88
CA VAL A 260 -22.44 -9.09 -2.88
C VAL A 260 -23.21 -10.39 -2.88
N LYS A 261 -22.82 -11.29 -3.77
CA LYS A 261 -23.33 -12.66 -3.87
C LYS A 261 -22.21 -13.66 -3.59
N LEU A 262 -22.37 -14.44 -2.56
CA LEU A 262 -21.60 -15.64 -2.28
C LEU A 262 -22.36 -16.86 -2.82
N LYS A 263 -21.75 -18.03 -2.78
CA LYS A 263 -22.32 -19.27 -3.34
C LYS A 263 -23.79 -19.51 -2.92
N ASN A 264 -24.13 -19.27 -1.65
CA ASN A 264 -25.45 -19.57 -1.09
C ASN A 264 -26.11 -18.36 -0.41
N GLU A 265 -25.50 -17.22 -0.44
CA GLU A 265 -25.95 -16.04 0.32
C GLU A 265 -25.73 -14.76 -0.48
N SER A 266 -26.55 -13.74 -0.18
CA SER A 266 -26.35 -12.39 -0.70
C SER A 266 -26.50 -11.38 0.42
N PHE A 267 -25.79 -10.27 0.31
CA PHE A 267 -25.90 -9.14 1.22
C PHE A 267 -25.47 -7.84 0.52
N THR A 268 -25.73 -6.72 1.14
CA THR A 268 -25.38 -5.41 0.61
C THR A 268 -24.50 -4.64 1.61
N VAL A 269 -23.52 -3.92 1.07
CA VAL A 269 -22.64 -3.01 1.79
C VAL A 269 -22.86 -1.61 1.26
N ASN A 270 -23.07 -0.62 2.15
CA ASN A 270 -23.15 0.78 1.80
C ASN A 270 -21.79 1.43 2.03
N LEU A 271 -20.97 1.52 0.98
CA LEU A 271 -19.66 2.14 1.06
C LEU A 271 -19.78 3.67 1.05
N GLN A 272 -19.04 4.32 1.94
CA GLN A 272 -18.91 5.78 1.95
C GLN A 272 -17.77 6.27 1.03
N LEU A 273 -17.31 5.40 0.13
CA LEU A 273 -16.22 5.66 -0.81
C LEU A 273 -16.77 5.68 -2.24
N HIS A 274 -16.30 6.65 -3.02
CA HIS A 274 -16.68 6.79 -4.42
C HIS A 274 -15.87 5.90 -5.35
N GLY A 275 -16.45 5.59 -6.51
CA GLY A 275 -15.80 4.92 -7.62
C GLY A 275 -15.82 3.39 -7.57
N VAL A 276 -15.98 2.79 -8.74
CA VAL A 276 -16.02 1.33 -8.94
C VAL A 276 -14.74 0.63 -8.44
N HIS A 277 -13.59 1.31 -8.51
CA HIS A 277 -12.33 0.75 -8.00
C HIS A 277 -12.34 0.57 -6.47
N ASN A 278 -13.03 1.42 -5.70
CA ASN A 278 -13.20 1.21 -4.27
C ASN A 278 -14.23 0.12 -3.96
N ALA A 279 -15.25 -0.05 -4.79
CA ALA A 279 -16.13 -1.21 -4.72
C ALA A 279 -15.35 -2.53 -4.98
N MET A 280 -14.42 -2.55 -5.95
CA MET A 280 -13.53 -3.68 -6.21
C MET A 280 -12.58 -3.94 -5.03
N ASN A 281 -12.02 -2.89 -4.41
CA ASN A 281 -11.20 -3.01 -3.20
C ASN A 281 -12.00 -3.64 -2.04
N ALA A 282 -13.26 -3.21 -1.84
CA ALA A 282 -14.15 -3.78 -0.83
C ALA A 282 -14.51 -5.25 -1.15
N LEU A 283 -14.79 -5.57 -2.41
CA LEU A 283 -15.05 -6.95 -2.84
C LEU A 283 -13.82 -7.85 -2.61
N THR A 284 -12.61 -7.32 -2.86
CA THR A 284 -11.35 -8.01 -2.56
C THR A 284 -11.21 -8.29 -1.05
N ALA A 285 -11.49 -7.28 -0.20
CA ALA A 285 -11.43 -7.43 1.25
C ALA A 285 -12.49 -8.43 1.78
N ILE A 286 -13.70 -8.42 1.20
CA ILE A 286 -14.76 -9.40 1.49
C ILE A 286 -14.28 -10.82 1.11
N SER A 287 -13.62 -10.97 -0.05
CA SER A 287 -13.12 -12.28 -0.51
C SER A 287 -12.01 -12.84 0.39
N LEU A 288 -11.14 -11.95 0.91
CA LEU A 288 -10.15 -12.32 1.92
C LEU A 288 -10.81 -12.73 3.24
N ALA A 289 -11.81 -12.00 3.68
CA ALA A 289 -12.56 -12.32 4.90
C ALA A 289 -13.39 -13.60 4.76
N GLU A 290 -14.00 -13.86 3.59
CA GLU A 290 -14.71 -15.09 3.28
C GLU A 290 -13.78 -16.31 3.34
N SER A 291 -12.54 -16.20 2.80
CA SER A 291 -11.54 -17.27 2.89
C SER A 291 -11.17 -17.61 4.35
N LEU A 292 -11.31 -16.67 5.26
CA LEU A 292 -11.11 -16.83 6.70
C LEU A 292 -12.41 -17.13 7.47
N GLN A 293 -13.52 -17.33 6.75
CA GLN A 293 -14.85 -17.65 7.31
C GLN A 293 -15.37 -16.59 8.30
N VAL A 294 -15.06 -15.32 8.06
CA VAL A 294 -15.61 -14.20 8.85
C VAL A 294 -17.12 -14.10 8.58
N PRO A 295 -17.96 -13.97 9.64
CA PRO A 295 -19.40 -13.80 9.45
C PRO A 295 -19.75 -12.55 8.65
N LYS A 296 -20.65 -12.67 7.66
CA LYS A 296 -21.08 -11.55 6.78
C LYS A 296 -21.55 -10.31 7.52
N ALA A 297 -22.23 -10.46 8.68
CA ALA A 297 -22.66 -9.33 9.47
C ALA A 297 -21.51 -8.45 9.95
N LYS A 298 -20.33 -9.03 10.20
CA LYS A 298 -19.10 -8.34 10.57
C LYS A 298 -18.48 -7.62 9.37
N MET A 299 -18.49 -8.28 8.19
CA MET A 299 -18.03 -7.66 6.93
C MET A 299 -18.88 -6.42 6.60
N VAL A 300 -20.21 -6.55 6.65
CA VAL A 300 -21.14 -5.45 6.39
C VAL A 300 -20.95 -4.31 7.38
N LYS A 301 -20.87 -4.62 8.68
CA LYS A 301 -20.67 -3.60 9.71
C LYS A 301 -19.37 -2.82 9.48
N ALA A 302 -18.26 -3.52 9.35
CA ALA A 302 -16.94 -2.89 9.19
C ALA A 302 -16.86 -2.00 7.94
N LEU A 303 -17.39 -2.46 6.81
CA LEU A 303 -17.30 -1.72 5.56
C LEU A 303 -18.32 -0.56 5.47
N ASN A 304 -19.47 -0.65 6.11
CA ASN A 304 -20.40 0.48 6.21
C ASN A 304 -19.83 1.63 7.07
N GLU A 305 -18.98 1.31 8.05
CA GLU A 305 -18.33 2.27 8.95
C GLU A 305 -16.93 2.69 8.43
N PHE A 306 -16.45 2.06 7.36
CA PHE A 306 -15.13 2.31 6.81
C PHE A 306 -15.07 3.68 6.12
N ASN A 307 -14.09 4.49 6.55
CA ASN A 307 -13.78 5.76 5.93
C ASN A 307 -12.59 5.63 4.98
N SER A 308 -12.32 6.68 4.20
CA SER A 308 -11.17 6.71 3.30
C SER A 308 -9.84 6.62 4.06
N VAL A 309 -8.82 6.15 3.36
CA VAL A 309 -7.42 6.15 3.83
C VAL A 309 -6.79 7.49 3.45
N ASP A 310 -6.00 8.08 4.33
CA ASP A 310 -5.33 9.36 4.08
C ASP A 310 -4.59 9.38 2.73
N GLY A 311 -4.84 10.43 1.94
CA GLY A 311 -4.28 10.57 0.60
C GLY A 311 -4.82 9.60 -0.45
N ARG A 312 -5.99 8.98 -0.21
CA ARG A 312 -6.66 8.02 -1.11
C ARG A 312 -8.10 8.41 -1.36
N LEU A 313 -8.31 9.36 -2.26
CA LEU A 313 -9.62 9.92 -2.60
C LEU A 313 -10.40 10.39 -1.35
N ASN A 314 -9.73 11.14 -0.47
CA ASN A 314 -10.35 11.78 0.69
C ASN A 314 -11.05 13.08 0.28
N PHE A 315 -12.33 13.16 0.58
CA PHE A 315 -13.16 14.34 0.27
C PHE A 315 -13.14 15.31 1.43
N HIS A 316 -12.70 16.55 1.18
CA HIS A 316 -12.66 17.64 2.13
C HIS A 316 -13.54 18.79 1.65
N GLN A 317 -14.64 19.07 2.38
CA GLN A 317 -15.45 20.26 2.15
C GLN A 317 -14.71 21.46 2.77
N VAL A 318 -14.07 22.28 1.94
CA VAL A 318 -13.29 23.44 2.38
C VAL A 318 -14.19 24.66 2.56
N SER A 319 -15.16 24.88 1.66
CA SER A 319 -16.18 25.92 1.74
C SER A 319 -17.50 25.42 1.13
N GLU A 320 -18.56 26.24 1.09
CA GLU A 320 -19.81 25.88 0.39
C GLU A 320 -19.58 25.66 -1.12
N SER A 321 -18.56 26.31 -1.69
CA SER A 321 -18.24 26.27 -3.12
C SER A 321 -17.03 25.40 -3.46
N LEU A 322 -16.24 24.91 -2.50
CA LEU A 322 -15.00 24.20 -2.76
C LEU A 322 -14.95 22.84 -2.06
N ILE A 323 -14.81 21.77 -2.87
CA ILE A 323 -14.45 20.42 -2.43
C ILE A 323 -13.03 20.12 -2.92
N VAL A 324 -12.17 19.67 -2.02
CA VAL A 324 -10.83 19.16 -2.35
C VAL A 324 -10.80 17.65 -2.16
N ILE A 325 -10.43 16.92 -3.20
CA ILE A 325 -10.28 15.47 -3.19
C ILE A 325 -8.78 15.19 -3.06
N ASP A 326 -8.38 14.74 -1.88
CA ASP A 326 -6.99 14.35 -1.58
C ASP A 326 -6.72 12.92 -2.08
N ASP A 327 -5.99 12.81 -3.19
CA ASP A 327 -5.45 11.56 -3.73
C ASP A 327 -3.94 11.65 -3.92
N THR A 328 -3.26 12.21 -2.92
CA THR A 328 -1.86 12.67 -2.98
C THR A 328 -0.84 11.62 -2.58
N TYR A 329 -1.25 10.45 -2.09
CA TYR A 329 -0.31 9.43 -1.59
C TYR A 329 0.69 8.97 -2.66
N ASN A 330 0.21 8.69 -3.87
CA ASN A 330 1.03 8.33 -5.04
C ASN A 330 0.22 8.50 -6.33
N ALA A 331 0.91 8.55 -7.48
CA ALA A 331 0.27 8.65 -8.79
C ALA A 331 0.90 7.70 -9.81
N ASN A 332 0.03 7.07 -10.59
CA ASN A 332 0.35 6.40 -11.84
C ASN A 332 -0.82 6.60 -12.83
N PRO A 333 -0.66 6.29 -14.13
CA PRO A 333 -1.70 6.55 -15.14
C PRO A 333 -3.06 5.94 -14.79
N ALA A 334 -3.10 4.69 -14.32
CA ALA A 334 -4.34 4.00 -14.01
C ALA A 334 -5.06 4.63 -12.80
N SER A 335 -4.33 4.97 -11.73
CA SER A 335 -4.91 5.63 -10.56
C SER A 335 -5.34 7.07 -10.84
N LEU A 336 -4.66 7.77 -11.77
CA LEU A 336 -5.07 9.11 -12.19
C LEU A 336 -6.38 9.05 -12.99
N LYS A 337 -6.53 8.12 -13.91
CA LYS A 337 -7.78 7.89 -14.65
C LYS A 337 -8.94 7.61 -13.71
N ALA A 338 -8.76 6.70 -12.76
CA ALA A 338 -9.79 6.38 -11.75
C ALA A 338 -10.17 7.61 -10.90
N GLY A 339 -9.22 8.47 -10.54
CA GLY A 339 -9.49 9.72 -9.82
C GLY A 339 -10.27 10.73 -10.68
N ILE A 340 -9.96 10.84 -11.97
CA ILE A 340 -10.69 11.70 -12.92
C ILE A 340 -12.12 11.21 -13.12
N GLU A 341 -12.35 9.89 -13.21
CA GLU A 341 -13.69 9.31 -13.27
C GLU A 341 -14.53 9.71 -12.05
N VAL A 342 -13.96 9.58 -10.83
CA VAL A 342 -14.64 10.00 -9.59
C VAL A 342 -14.90 11.51 -9.58
N LEU A 343 -13.96 12.33 -10.05
CA LEU A 343 -14.15 13.78 -10.16
C LEU A 343 -15.34 14.09 -11.08
N GLY A 344 -15.48 13.39 -12.20
CA GLY A 344 -16.57 13.56 -13.16
C GLY A 344 -17.96 13.12 -12.67
N GLU A 345 -18.04 12.35 -11.56
CA GLU A 345 -19.34 11.99 -10.93
C GLU A 345 -19.94 13.17 -10.13
N LEU A 346 -19.16 14.21 -9.83
CA LEU A 346 -19.58 15.32 -9.00
C LEU A 346 -20.28 16.42 -9.81
N SER A 347 -21.11 17.23 -9.15
CA SER A 347 -21.74 18.39 -9.77
C SER A 347 -20.89 19.65 -9.56
N GLY A 348 -20.72 20.48 -10.58
CA GLY A 348 -19.92 21.71 -10.56
C GLY A 348 -18.73 21.63 -11.51
N GLU A 349 -17.80 22.56 -11.40
CA GLU A 349 -16.57 22.56 -12.18
C GLU A 349 -15.59 21.50 -11.67
N HIS A 350 -14.84 20.88 -12.57
CA HIS A 350 -13.89 19.82 -12.32
C HIS A 350 -12.46 20.30 -12.59
N TRP A 351 -11.68 20.49 -11.55
CA TRP A 351 -10.29 20.92 -11.67
C TRP A 351 -9.35 19.78 -11.27
N LEU A 352 -8.32 19.57 -12.07
CA LEU A 352 -7.24 18.63 -11.77
C LEU A 352 -5.97 19.38 -11.38
N VAL A 353 -5.49 19.15 -10.17
CA VAL A 353 -4.16 19.58 -9.69
C VAL A 353 -3.21 18.41 -9.80
N LEU A 354 -2.24 18.50 -10.72
CA LEU A 354 -1.36 17.39 -11.07
C LEU A 354 0.10 17.71 -10.78
N GLY A 355 0.72 16.88 -9.93
CA GLY A 355 2.17 16.77 -9.79
C GLY A 355 2.76 15.68 -10.68
N ASP A 356 4.08 15.60 -10.78
CA ASP A 356 4.76 14.59 -11.59
C ASP A 356 4.41 13.16 -11.14
N MET A 357 4.30 12.28 -12.14
CA MET A 357 4.24 10.82 -11.94
C MET A 357 5.64 10.24 -12.14
N GLY A 358 6.13 9.48 -11.14
CA GLY A 358 7.42 8.81 -11.18
C GLY A 358 7.35 7.36 -11.64
N GLU A 359 8.52 6.74 -11.76
CA GLU A 359 8.70 5.31 -12.04
C GLU A 359 8.11 4.84 -13.38
N LEU A 360 8.04 5.75 -14.35
CA LEU A 360 7.47 5.52 -15.68
C LEU A 360 8.52 5.06 -16.72
N GLY A 361 9.78 4.91 -16.33
CA GLY A 361 10.87 4.56 -17.24
C GLY A 361 11.14 5.64 -18.30
N GLY A 362 11.45 5.24 -19.51
CA GLY A 362 11.76 6.18 -20.61
C GLY A 362 10.57 6.94 -21.21
N GLU A 363 9.34 6.65 -20.80
CA GLU A 363 8.12 7.18 -21.42
C GLU A 363 7.46 8.33 -20.61
N VAL A 364 8.21 8.97 -19.73
CA VAL A 364 7.69 10.03 -18.85
C VAL A 364 6.95 11.11 -19.61
N LYS A 365 7.51 11.60 -20.73
CA LYS A 365 6.92 12.66 -21.54
C LYS A 365 5.61 12.24 -22.18
N SER A 366 5.59 11.09 -22.88
CA SER A 366 4.41 10.59 -23.58
C SER A 366 3.27 10.28 -22.61
N ILE A 367 3.58 9.65 -21.47
CA ILE A 367 2.56 9.30 -20.48
C ILE A 367 1.92 10.56 -19.86
N HIS A 368 2.71 11.59 -19.51
CA HIS A 368 2.13 12.83 -18.99
C HIS A 368 1.29 13.54 -20.06
N PHE A 369 1.75 13.56 -21.31
CA PHE A 369 1.00 14.11 -22.44
C PHE A 369 -0.35 13.38 -22.60
N ASP A 370 -0.34 12.05 -22.64
CA ASP A 370 -1.55 11.23 -22.78
C ASP A 370 -2.53 11.45 -21.61
N MET A 371 -2.01 11.66 -20.40
CA MET A 371 -2.87 11.94 -19.24
C MET A 371 -3.48 13.34 -19.29
N GLY A 372 -2.78 14.34 -19.82
CA GLY A 372 -3.35 15.66 -20.08
C GLY A 372 -4.47 15.61 -21.12
N ALA A 373 -4.25 14.91 -22.25
CA ALA A 373 -5.28 14.67 -23.27
C ALA A 373 -6.49 13.93 -22.68
N HIS A 374 -6.24 12.85 -21.93
CA HIS A 374 -7.31 12.09 -21.27
C HIS A 374 -8.13 12.94 -20.29
N ALA A 375 -7.50 13.79 -19.48
CA ALA A 375 -8.20 14.68 -18.57
C ALA A 375 -9.14 15.63 -19.33
N LYS A 376 -8.70 16.21 -20.46
CA LYS A 376 -9.53 17.06 -21.31
C LYS A 376 -10.71 16.30 -21.91
N GLU A 377 -10.46 15.11 -22.46
CA GLU A 377 -11.49 14.25 -23.04
C GLU A 377 -12.52 13.78 -22.02
N SER A 378 -12.12 13.62 -20.78
CA SER A 378 -12.98 13.21 -19.66
C SER A 378 -13.78 14.35 -19.02
N GLY A 379 -13.71 15.58 -19.57
CA GLY A 379 -14.50 16.70 -19.12
C GLY A 379 -13.95 17.41 -17.87
N VAL A 380 -12.64 17.35 -17.65
CA VAL A 380 -11.96 18.24 -16.69
C VAL A 380 -11.99 19.67 -17.27
N ASP A 381 -12.45 20.65 -16.49
CA ASP A 381 -12.61 22.04 -16.91
C ASP A 381 -11.27 22.80 -16.86
N ALA A 382 -10.43 22.52 -15.85
CA ALA A 382 -9.12 23.14 -15.71
C ALA A 382 -8.05 22.15 -15.22
N LEU A 383 -6.83 22.23 -15.79
CA LEU A 383 -5.65 21.49 -15.35
C LEU A 383 -4.61 22.45 -14.78
N LEU A 384 -4.27 22.29 -13.51
CA LEU A 384 -3.26 23.04 -12.80
C LEU A 384 -2.07 22.12 -12.49
N ALA A 385 -0.90 22.38 -13.06
CA ALA A 385 0.22 21.47 -12.94
C ALA A 385 1.47 22.09 -12.32
N VAL A 386 2.19 21.27 -11.54
CA VAL A 386 3.47 21.60 -10.94
C VAL A 386 4.43 20.41 -11.04
N GLY A 387 5.67 20.68 -11.44
CA GLY A 387 6.70 19.65 -11.66
C GLY A 387 7.23 19.63 -13.10
N ASP A 388 8.40 19.01 -13.29
CA ASP A 388 9.09 19.09 -14.58
C ASP A 388 8.40 18.27 -15.67
N ALA A 389 7.76 17.16 -15.33
CA ALA A 389 7.10 16.27 -16.28
C ALA A 389 5.63 16.65 -16.51
N SER A 390 4.93 17.15 -15.52
CA SER A 390 3.51 17.55 -15.64
C SER A 390 3.26 18.71 -16.61
N ARG A 391 4.32 19.45 -17.01
CA ARG A 391 4.22 20.43 -18.12
C ARG A 391 3.73 19.82 -19.44
N TYR A 392 4.02 18.54 -19.69
CA TYR A 392 3.55 17.85 -20.91
C TYR A 392 2.05 17.54 -20.84
N ALA A 393 1.49 17.38 -19.65
CA ALA A 393 0.05 17.28 -19.49
C ALA A 393 -0.65 18.62 -19.81
N VAL A 394 -0.04 19.74 -19.41
CA VAL A 394 -0.52 21.10 -19.77
C VAL A 394 -0.49 21.31 -21.29
N GLU A 395 0.58 20.89 -21.97
CA GLU A 395 0.70 20.99 -23.42
C GLU A 395 -0.44 20.25 -24.16
N ALA A 396 -0.80 19.05 -23.67
CA ALA A 396 -1.84 18.22 -24.24
C ALA A 396 -3.27 18.71 -23.90
N PHE A 397 -3.47 19.26 -22.71
CA PHE A 397 -4.76 19.73 -22.27
C PHE A 397 -5.21 21.01 -22.99
N GLY A 398 -4.31 21.96 -23.21
CA GLY A 398 -4.55 23.18 -24.00
C GLY A 398 -4.86 24.43 -23.16
N ASP A 399 -5.75 25.30 -23.68
CA ASP A 399 -5.90 26.69 -23.21
C ASP A 399 -6.35 26.83 -21.74
N GLU A 400 -7.10 25.87 -21.20
CA GLU A 400 -7.58 25.90 -19.79
C GLU A 400 -6.59 25.19 -18.83
N ALA A 401 -5.34 24.98 -19.27
CA ALA A 401 -4.29 24.45 -18.42
C ALA A 401 -3.27 25.52 -18.02
N VAL A 402 -2.82 25.48 -16.77
CA VAL A 402 -1.82 26.39 -16.24
C VAL A 402 -0.68 25.63 -15.57
N PHE A 403 0.54 25.95 -15.96
CA PHE A 403 1.76 25.42 -15.32
C PHE A 403 2.30 26.41 -14.28
N PHE A 404 2.61 25.91 -13.08
CA PHE A 404 3.18 26.68 -11.98
C PHE A 404 4.59 26.19 -11.67
N LYS A 405 5.45 27.11 -11.23
CA LYS A 405 6.81 26.77 -10.80
C LYS A 405 6.84 26.21 -9.38
N THR A 406 5.89 26.65 -8.55
CA THR A 406 5.81 26.24 -7.13
C THR A 406 4.38 25.88 -6.75
N LYS A 407 4.24 25.06 -5.71
CA LYS A 407 2.94 24.73 -5.12
C LYS A 407 2.24 25.97 -4.52
N ASP A 408 3.00 26.91 -3.98
CA ASP A 408 2.47 28.16 -3.41
C ASP A 408 1.83 29.07 -4.47
N GLU A 409 2.44 29.18 -5.67
CA GLU A 409 1.83 29.88 -6.80
C GLU A 409 0.51 29.23 -7.22
N LEU A 410 0.49 27.91 -7.31
CA LEU A 410 -0.72 27.12 -7.64
C LEU A 410 -1.83 27.34 -6.60
N VAL A 411 -1.51 27.22 -5.31
CA VAL A 411 -2.47 27.45 -4.23
C VAL A 411 -3.04 28.88 -4.29
N THR A 412 -2.17 29.86 -4.51
CA THR A 412 -2.60 31.28 -4.64
C THR A 412 -3.55 31.46 -5.81
N PHE A 413 -3.28 30.82 -6.95
CA PHE A 413 -4.16 30.85 -8.11
C PHE A 413 -5.54 30.27 -7.80
N VAL A 414 -5.62 29.08 -7.19
CA VAL A 414 -6.89 28.46 -6.78
C VAL A 414 -7.69 29.40 -5.89
N GLN A 415 -7.04 30.01 -4.88
CA GLN A 415 -7.68 30.92 -3.92
C GLN A 415 -8.22 32.20 -4.55
N GLN A 416 -7.68 32.64 -5.68
CA GLN A 416 -8.14 33.83 -6.40
C GLN A 416 -9.28 33.55 -7.38
N HIS A 417 -9.48 32.30 -7.78
CA HIS A 417 -10.45 31.90 -8.80
C HIS A 417 -11.65 31.09 -8.25
N GLU A 418 -11.81 31.05 -6.94
CA GLU A 418 -12.92 30.39 -6.27
C GLU A 418 -14.20 31.24 -6.37
N SER A 419 -14.94 31.15 -7.49
CA SER A 419 -16.16 31.94 -7.72
C SER A 419 -17.42 31.10 -7.87
N GLU A 420 -17.29 29.82 -8.23
CA GLU A 420 -18.39 28.86 -8.45
C GLU A 420 -18.12 27.56 -7.69
N LYS A 421 -19.06 26.61 -7.75
CA LYS A 421 -18.85 25.31 -7.11
C LYS A 421 -17.79 24.51 -7.86
N ILE A 422 -16.62 24.39 -7.25
CA ILE A 422 -15.42 23.73 -7.79
C ILE A 422 -15.11 22.47 -7.01
N ASN A 423 -14.81 21.39 -7.73
CA ASN A 423 -14.27 20.16 -7.18
C ASN A 423 -12.84 20.00 -7.67
N ILE A 424 -11.88 19.90 -6.77
CA ILE A 424 -10.46 19.81 -7.10
C ILE A 424 -9.92 18.44 -6.73
N LEU A 425 -9.47 17.66 -7.72
CA LEU A 425 -8.69 16.46 -7.49
C LEU A 425 -7.20 16.84 -7.41
N VAL A 426 -6.54 16.54 -6.28
CA VAL A 426 -5.11 16.77 -6.09
C VAL A 426 -4.37 15.44 -6.13
N LYS A 427 -3.44 15.28 -7.08
CA LYS A 427 -2.70 14.03 -7.27
C LYS A 427 -1.26 14.26 -7.74
N GLY A 428 -0.34 13.37 -7.31
CA GLY A 428 1.05 13.34 -7.73
C GLY A 428 1.80 12.18 -7.06
N SER A 429 2.94 11.81 -7.59
CA SER A 429 3.79 10.78 -6.95
C SER A 429 4.29 11.22 -5.59
N ARG A 430 4.62 10.26 -4.73
CA ARG A 430 4.97 10.49 -3.31
C ARG A 430 6.06 11.55 -3.12
N PHE A 431 7.08 11.57 -3.98
CA PHE A 431 8.18 12.55 -3.90
C PHE A 431 7.75 13.99 -4.18
N MET A 432 6.58 14.21 -4.81
CA MET A 432 6.03 15.54 -5.06
C MET A 432 5.42 16.18 -3.82
N HIS A 433 5.10 15.41 -2.78
CA HIS A 433 4.48 15.90 -1.55
C HIS A 433 3.26 16.79 -1.81
N MET A 434 2.33 16.29 -2.67
CA MET A 434 1.15 17.06 -3.07
C MET A 434 0.15 17.28 -1.93
N GLU A 435 0.26 16.56 -0.82
CA GLU A 435 -0.48 16.82 0.42
C GLU A 435 -0.23 18.25 0.98
N GLU A 436 0.87 18.89 0.62
CA GLU A 436 1.12 20.30 1.00
C GLU A 436 0.13 21.25 0.34
N VAL A 437 -0.29 20.97 -0.91
CA VAL A 437 -1.33 21.74 -1.62
C VAL A 437 -2.67 21.57 -0.91
N VAL A 438 -3.07 20.32 -0.62
CA VAL A 438 -4.31 20.01 0.11
C VAL A 438 -4.34 20.73 1.45
N ASN A 439 -3.29 20.58 2.26
CA ASN A 439 -3.17 21.21 3.58
C ASN A 439 -3.24 22.75 3.51
N SER A 440 -2.69 23.35 2.46
CA SER A 440 -2.69 24.81 2.27
C SER A 440 -4.08 25.33 1.86
N LEU A 441 -4.83 24.56 1.05
CA LEU A 441 -6.21 24.89 0.70
C LEU A 441 -7.15 24.73 1.90
N MET A 442 -6.94 23.70 2.74
CA MET A 442 -7.75 23.45 3.93
C MET A 442 -7.56 24.48 5.05
N LYS A 443 -6.36 25.08 5.20
CA LYS A 443 -6.09 26.10 6.25
C LYS A 443 -6.94 27.35 6.13
N ARG A 444 -7.60 27.57 5.00
CA ARG A 444 -8.50 28.71 4.78
C ARG A 444 -9.89 28.54 5.44
N ALA A 445 -10.26 27.30 5.76
CA ALA A 445 -11.56 26.96 6.36
C ALA A 445 -11.65 27.31 7.87
N ASN A 446 -10.52 27.69 8.49
CA ASN A 446 -10.42 28.12 9.89
C ASN A 446 -10.05 29.61 9.97
#